data_41edc5f7e0c219e0961d03e3cc8c1a8d
#
_entry.id   41edc5f7e0c219e0961d03e3cc8c1a8d
#
_cell.length_a   1.000
_cell.length_b   1.000
_cell.length_c   1.000
_cell.angle_alpha   90.00
_cell.angle_beta   90.00
_cell.angle_gamma   90.00
#
_symmetry.space_group_name_H-M   'P 1'
#
loop_
_entity.id
_entity.type
_entity.pdbx_description
1 polymer ?
#
loop_
_entity_poly.entity_id
_entity_poly.type
_entity_poly.pdbx_seq_one_letter_code
_entity_poly.pdbx_strand_id
1 'polypeptide(L)'
;MYEFPQDFFWGAATSSYQVEGGNSLSDWWEYELAGKLKYHSGQACRHYDLYEKDFDLAKELNHNCHRLSIEWSRIEPEEGVFSNNELEHYKKVILALRKRGLEPIVTLHHFTNPLWFSKLGGWGCRKSPEYFLRYVGKVVEALAGNVRFWVTINEPMVYLYHSYFLGVWPPQEKSLIRAKLVNDNLLHAHIKAYRLIAGIYKDKNLAKPMISIAQNMQAFVPCKPTLRNKLAVYLRAKSYNLEFIERSISAGTLDFIGVNYYSRSVVELKGWGIKNFVMDVCDGSHSNLKKNSLGWDIYPEGLSSVLMSLKKYNLPVFILENGICTDDDSQRWDFIQEHLKSLTQAMNSGVKVLGYVYWSLIDNFEWDKGFGPRFGLIDVDYNTYKRTVRESARKLAQVSLNNKL
;
A
#
# COMPACT_ATOMS: atom_id res chain seq x y z
N MET A 1 -3.58 27.85 10.70
CA MET A 1 -3.54 26.65 11.58
C MET A 1 -4.44 25.63 10.93
N TYR A 2 -3.93 24.41 10.69
CA TYR A 2 -4.65 23.33 10.04
C TYR A 2 -5.07 22.33 11.13
N GLU A 3 -6.36 22.08 11.30
CA GLU A 3 -6.90 21.21 12.33
C GLU A 3 -7.45 19.93 11.72
N PHE A 4 -7.31 18.82 12.45
CA PHE A 4 -7.82 17.50 12.09
C PHE A 4 -8.91 17.06 13.06
N PRO A 5 -9.85 16.18 12.67
CA PRO A 5 -10.88 15.64 13.55
C PRO A 5 -10.28 14.97 14.80
N GLN A 6 -11.02 14.97 15.91
CA GLN A 6 -10.54 14.35 17.15
C GLN A 6 -10.35 12.83 17.04
N ASP A 7 -11.13 12.17 16.18
CA ASP A 7 -11.09 10.75 15.90
C ASP A 7 -10.20 10.39 14.69
N PHE A 8 -9.32 11.32 14.29
CA PHE A 8 -8.44 11.13 13.13
C PHE A 8 -7.36 10.07 13.42
N PHE A 9 -7.19 9.14 12.50
CA PHE A 9 -6.16 8.12 12.60
C PHE A 9 -4.79 8.64 12.14
N TRP A 10 -3.82 8.57 13.04
CA TRP A 10 -2.41 8.88 12.78
C TRP A 10 -1.58 7.63 12.90
N GLY A 11 -0.78 7.31 11.88
CA GLY A 11 0.04 6.12 11.94
C GLY A 11 1.11 6.04 10.86
N ALA A 12 1.73 4.88 10.82
CA ALA A 12 2.64 4.49 9.74
C ALA A 12 2.35 3.07 9.27
N ALA A 13 2.88 2.73 8.10
CA ALA A 13 2.69 1.42 7.49
C ALA A 13 3.97 0.61 7.44
N THR A 14 3.81 -0.71 7.37
CA THR A 14 4.82 -1.70 6.98
C THR A 14 4.19 -2.75 6.08
N SER A 15 5.00 -3.49 5.31
CA SER A 15 4.56 -4.71 4.64
C SER A 15 5.43 -5.90 5.05
N SER A 16 4.82 -7.07 5.17
CA SER A 16 5.46 -8.29 5.69
C SER A 16 6.80 -8.60 5.00
N TYR A 17 6.78 -8.71 3.68
CA TYR A 17 7.98 -9.07 2.93
C TYR A 17 9.13 -8.05 3.11
N GLN A 18 8.78 -6.77 3.15
CA GLN A 18 9.77 -5.69 3.21
C GLN A 18 10.44 -5.54 4.58
N VAL A 19 9.78 -5.98 5.67
CA VAL A 19 10.29 -5.75 7.03
C VAL A 19 10.59 -7.01 7.84
N GLU A 20 9.86 -8.11 7.60
CA GLU A 20 9.94 -9.30 8.47
C GLU A 20 11.26 -10.07 8.35
N GLY A 21 11.68 -10.36 7.12
CA GLY A 21 12.81 -11.23 6.82
C GLY A 21 12.45 -12.73 6.81
N GLY A 22 13.25 -13.53 6.11
CA GLY A 22 13.10 -14.98 6.07
C GLY A 22 11.83 -15.50 5.35
N ASN A 23 11.22 -14.73 4.45
CA ASN A 23 10.01 -15.11 3.71
C ASN A 23 10.30 -16.08 2.55
N SER A 24 10.97 -17.20 2.87
CA SER A 24 11.59 -18.14 1.92
C SER A 24 10.61 -18.93 1.05
N LEU A 25 9.33 -18.94 1.39
CA LEU A 25 8.30 -19.69 0.65
C LEU A 25 7.49 -18.81 -0.32
N SER A 26 7.97 -17.60 -0.58
CA SER A 26 7.37 -16.65 -1.51
C SER A 26 8.00 -16.69 -2.90
N ASP A 27 7.26 -16.25 -3.91
CA ASP A 27 7.73 -16.07 -5.28
C ASP A 27 8.87 -15.04 -5.38
N TRP A 28 8.84 -13.97 -4.61
CA TRP A 28 9.91 -12.98 -4.56
C TRP A 28 11.23 -13.60 -4.11
N TRP A 29 11.24 -14.37 -3.03
CA TRP A 29 12.43 -15.05 -2.55
C TRP A 29 13.03 -16.01 -3.57
N GLU A 30 12.18 -16.78 -4.28
CA GLU A 30 12.62 -17.67 -5.35
C GLU A 30 13.28 -16.89 -6.51
N TYR A 31 12.72 -15.72 -6.87
CA TYR A 31 13.30 -14.87 -7.91
C TYR A 31 14.62 -14.22 -7.47
N GLU A 32 14.75 -13.87 -6.21
CA GLU A 32 16.02 -13.40 -5.63
C GLU A 32 17.09 -14.50 -5.70
N LEU A 33 16.78 -15.72 -5.26
CA LEU A 33 17.70 -16.87 -5.31
C LEU A 33 18.08 -17.28 -6.73
N ALA A 34 17.14 -17.15 -7.67
CA ALA A 34 17.38 -17.44 -9.09
C ALA A 34 18.20 -16.35 -9.80
N GLY A 35 18.63 -15.29 -9.10
CA GLY A 35 19.36 -14.17 -9.68
C GLY A 35 18.54 -13.31 -10.66
N LYS A 36 17.21 -13.45 -10.65
CA LYS A 36 16.29 -12.66 -11.47
C LYS A 36 16.04 -11.26 -10.91
N LEU A 37 16.35 -11.05 -9.63
CA LEU A 37 16.35 -9.78 -8.94
C LEU A 37 17.77 -9.46 -8.45
N LYS A 38 18.11 -8.18 -8.44
CA LYS A 38 19.47 -7.72 -8.10
C LYS A 38 19.78 -7.83 -6.62
N TYR A 39 18.78 -7.66 -5.76
CA TYR A 39 18.94 -7.57 -4.31
C TYR A 39 18.24 -8.73 -3.63
N HIS A 40 18.71 -9.05 -2.43
CA HIS A 40 18.21 -10.09 -1.56
C HIS A 40 17.61 -9.47 -0.31
N SER A 41 16.35 -9.84 0.01
CA SER A 41 15.65 -9.38 1.21
C SER A 41 16.24 -9.96 2.50
N GLY A 42 16.69 -11.21 2.47
CA GLY A 42 17.35 -11.88 3.59
C GLY A 42 16.57 -11.78 4.89
N GLN A 43 17.19 -11.20 5.93
CA GLN A 43 16.53 -10.92 7.21
C GLN A 43 15.75 -9.60 7.23
N ALA A 44 15.72 -8.88 6.12
CA ALA A 44 15.08 -7.57 6.00
C ALA A 44 15.39 -6.67 7.22
N CYS A 45 14.37 -6.26 7.97
CA CYS A 45 14.52 -5.48 9.20
C CYS A 45 14.38 -6.33 10.47
N ARG A 46 14.23 -7.65 10.35
CA ARG A 46 13.89 -8.56 11.45
C ARG A 46 12.64 -8.15 12.23
N HIS A 47 11.70 -7.51 11.56
CA HIS A 47 10.46 -7.10 12.22
C HIS A 47 9.67 -8.30 12.76
N TYR A 48 9.81 -9.47 12.14
CA TYR A 48 9.19 -10.71 12.63
C TYR A 48 9.52 -10.99 14.10
N ASP A 49 10.76 -10.73 14.51
CA ASP A 49 11.22 -10.91 15.91
C ASP A 49 11.06 -9.61 16.73
N LEU A 50 11.19 -8.44 16.08
CA LEU A 50 11.34 -7.14 16.73
C LEU A 50 10.08 -6.28 16.70
N TYR A 51 8.92 -6.83 16.29
CA TYR A 51 7.66 -6.08 16.15
C TYR A 51 7.23 -5.37 17.44
N GLU A 52 7.44 -5.98 18.60
CA GLU A 52 7.13 -5.32 19.90
C GLU A 52 7.88 -4.01 20.05
N LYS A 53 9.20 -4.01 19.78
CA LYS A 53 10.05 -2.83 19.84
C LYS A 53 9.63 -1.77 18.81
N ASP A 54 9.31 -2.20 17.59
CA ASP A 54 8.90 -1.27 16.54
C ASP A 54 7.55 -0.62 16.86
N PHE A 55 6.63 -1.37 17.51
CA PHE A 55 5.35 -0.82 17.98
C PHE A 55 5.49 0.06 19.22
N ASP A 56 6.47 -0.18 20.11
CA ASP A 56 6.80 0.75 21.19
C ASP A 56 7.20 2.10 20.62
N LEU A 57 8.08 2.12 19.61
CA LEU A 57 8.49 3.34 18.93
C LEU A 57 7.32 4.04 18.21
N ALA A 58 6.42 3.28 17.57
CA ALA A 58 5.21 3.86 16.98
C ALA A 58 4.33 4.53 18.03
N LYS A 59 4.18 3.92 19.22
CA LYS A 59 3.42 4.50 20.34
C LYS A 59 4.11 5.75 20.91
N GLU A 60 5.42 5.75 21.05
CA GLU A 60 6.21 6.91 21.46
C GLU A 60 6.07 8.08 20.48
N LEU A 61 5.83 7.78 19.20
CA LEU A 61 5.54 8.76 18.15
C LEU A 61 4.05 9.19 18.11
N ASN A 62 3.29 8.93 19.17
CA ASN A 62 1.87 9.29 19.31
C ASN A 62 0.97 8.72 18.20
N HIS A 63 1.37 7.62 17.55
CA HIS A 63 0.48 6.94 16.63
C HIS A 63 -0.71 6.32 17.39
N ASN A 64 -1.87 6.26 16.74
CA ASN A 64 -3.07 5.59 17.22
C ASN A 64 -3.56 4.48 16.28
N CYS A 65 -2.88 4.29 15.13
CA CYS A 65 -3.08 3.15 14.25
C CYS A 65 -1.73 2.68 13.65
N HIS A 66 -1.72 1.45 13.14
CA HIS A 66 -0.61 0.91 12.38
C HIS A 66 -1.13 0.00 11.25
N ARG A 67 -0.65 0.23 10.02
CA ARG A 67 -0.96 -0.64 8.90
C ARG A 67 0.16 -1.66 8.70
N LEU A 68 -0.22 -2.93 8.55
CA LEU A 68 0.69 -4.05 8.29
C LEU A 68 0.08 -4.99 7.26
N SER A 69 0.87 -5.89 6.70
CA SER A 69 0.35 -7.00 5.91
C SER A 69 0.63 -8.36 6.56
N ILE A 70 -0.21 -9.34 6.22
CA ILE A 70 0.00 -10.75 6.57
C ILE A 70 0.69 -11.43 5.39
N GLU A 71 1.76 -12.16 5.64
CA GLU A 71 2.48 -12.87 4.59
C GLU A 71 1.77 -14.19 4.26
N TRP A 72 1.12 -14.23 3.09
CA TRP A 72 0.37 -15.40 2.65
C TRP A 72 1.24 -16.66 2.58
N SER A 73 2.47 -16.53 2.11
CA SER A 73 3.40 -17.66 1.99
C SER A 73 3.77 -18.30 3.33
N ARG A 74 3.70 -17.56 4.44
CA ARG A 74 3.87 -18.11 5.79
C ARG A 74 2.62 -18.84 6.27
N ILE A 75 1.45 -18.25 6.03
CA ILE A 75 0.16 -18.81 6.49
C ILE A 75 -0.17 -20.11 5.75
N GLU A 76 0.08 -20.15 4.45
CA GLU A 76 -0.20 -21.29 3.58
C GLU A 76 1.06 -21.67 2.79
N PRO A 77 2.04 -22.33 3.45
CA PRO A 77 3.33 -22.70 2.85
C PRO A 77 3.21 -23.68 1.68
N GLU A 78 2.20 -24.54 1.69
CA GLU A 78 1.84 -25.47 0.62
C GLU A 78 0.35 -25.37 0.34
N GLU A 79 -0.09 -25.76 -0.86
CA GLU A 79 -1.50 -25.68 -1.24
C GLU A 79 -2.42 -26.41 -0.26
N GLY A 80 -3.29 -25.67 0.42
CA GLY A 80 -4.24 -26.22 1.41
C GLY A 80 -3.66 -26.57 2.77
N VAL A 81 -2.36 -26.43 2.98
CA VAL A 81 -1.69 -26.66 4.26
C VAL A 81 -1.49 -25.35 4.99
N PHE A 82 -2.07 -25.21 6.17
CA PHE A 82 -2.02 -23.96 6.96
C PHE A 82 -1.13 -24.12 8.18
N SER A 83 -0.27 -23.12 8.41
CA SER A 83 0.59 -23.05 9.59
C SER A 83 -0.15 -22.42 10.77
N ASN A 84 -0.52 -23.22 11.76
CA ASN A 84 -1.08 -22.73 13.00
C ASN A 84 -0.08 -21.85 13.78
N ASN A 85 1.21 -22.16 13.70
CA ASN A 85 2.25 -21.36 14.36
C ASN A 85 2.30 -19.93 13.80
N GLU A 86 2.20 -19.77 12.49
CA GLU A 86 2.20 -18.45 11.87
C GLU A 86 0.89 -17.70 12.15
N LEU A 87 -0.26 -18.37 12.17
CA LEU A 87 -1.53 -17.74 12.59
C LEU A 87 -1.45 -17.23 14.03
N GLU A 88 -0.89 -18.01 14.96
CA GLU A 88 -0.69 -17.57 16.35
C GLU A 88 0.37 -16.46 16.47
N HIS A 89 1.42 -16.48 15.62
CA HIS A 89 2.37 -15.37 15.55
C HIS A 89 1.67 -14.07 15.15
N TYR A 90 0.94 -14.04 14.04
CA TYR A 90 0.23 -12.82 13.63
C TYR A 90 -0.85 -12.38 14.63
N LYS A 91 -1.47 -13.33 15.31
CA LYS A 91 -2.38 -12.99 16.42
C LYS A 91 -1.65 -12.26 17.57
N LYS A 92 -0.44 -12.70 17.93
CA LYS A 92 0.40 -11.98 18.91
C LYS A 92 0.78 -10.59 18.40
N VAL A 93 1.12 -10.45 17.12
CA VAL A 93 1.43 -9.16 16.49
C VAL A 93 0.23 -8.20 16.60
N ILE A 94 -0.98 -8.67 16.26
CA ILE A 94 -2.20 -7.86 16.37
C ILE A 94 -2.51 -7.49 17.84
N LEU A 95 -2.37 -8.43 18.76
CA LEU A 95 -2.57 -8.17 20.20
C LEU A 95 -1.55 -7.18 20.75
N ALA A 96 -0.30 -7.20 20.26
CA ALA A 96 0.74 -6.25 20.65
C ALA A 96 0.38 -4.81 20.23
N LEU A 97 -0.22 -4.62 19.02
CA LEU A 97 -0.78 -3.34 18.61
C LEU A 97 -1.93 -2.89 19.53
N ARG A 98 -2.91 -3.76 19.75
CA ARG A 98 -4.06 -3.49 20.62
C ARG A 98 -3.65 -3.09 22.04
N LYS A 99 -2.67 -3.80 22.62
CA LYS A 99 -2.12 -3.50 23.96
C LYS A 99 -1.56 -2.07 24.05
N ARG A 100 -1.05 -1.54 22.94
CA ARG A 100 -0.51 -0.17 22.85
C ARG A 100 -1.54 0.89 22.46
N GLY A 101 -2.79 0.49 22.27
CA GLY A 101 -3.85 1.38 21.79
C GLY A 101 -3.68 1.77 20.29
N LEU A 102 -2.96 0.96 19.54
CA LEU A 102 -2.80 1.12 18.09
C LEU A 102 -3.89 0.31 17.36
N GLU A 103 -4.72 0.97 16.56
CA GLU A 103 -5.72 0.31 15.72
C GLU A 103 -5.02 -0.44 14.57
N PRO A 104 -5.16 -1.78 14.46
CA PRO A 104 -4.59 -2.53 13.34
C PRO A 104 -5.37 -2.27 12.04
N ILE A 105 -4.64 -1.95 10.97
CA ILE A 105 -5.15 -1.92 9.60
C ILE A 105 -4.45 -3.06 8.85
N VAL A 106 -5.16 -4.15 8.60
CA VAL A 106 -4.56 -5.39 8.10
C VAL A 106 -4.73 -5.54 6.61
N THR A 107 -3.61 -5.65 5.90
CA THR A 107 -3.55 -5.93 4.46
C THR A 107 -3.35 -7.43 4.23
N LEU A 108 -4.19 -8.04 3.39
CA LEU A 108 -4.18 -9.48 3.13
C LEU A 108 -3.27 -9.87 1.96
N HIS A 109 -3.11 -9.01 0.96
CA HIS A 109 -2.17 -9.23 -0.14
C HIS A 109 -1.35 -7.97 -0.40
N HIS A 110 -0.02 -8.08 -0.31
CA HIS A 110 0.91 -6.97 -0.56
C HIS A 110 2.04 -7.45 -1.49
N PHE A 111 1.68 -7.73 -2.76
CA PHE A 111 2.51 -8.11 -3.92
C PHE A 111 3.07 -9.54 -3.90
N THR A 112 3.46 -10.08 -2.75
CA THR A 112 4.07 -11.40 -2.65
C THR A 112 3.03 -12.52 -2.69
N ASN A 113 3.41 -13.65 -3.26
CA ASN A 113 2.56 -14.82 -3.37
C ASN A 113 3.29 -16.06 -2.87
N PRO A 114 2.57 -17.07 -2.33
CA PRO A 114 3.18 -18.37 -2.06
C PRO A 114 3.78 -19.00 -3.31
N LEU A 115 4.93 -19.64 -3.17
CA LEU A 115 5.63 -20.27 -4.28
C LEU A 115 4.78 -21.33 -4.99
N TRP A 116 3.99 -22.10 -4.24
CA TRP A 116 3.05 -23.08 -4.81
C TRP A 116 1.98 -22.41 -5.69
N PHE A 117 1.45 -21.26 -5.23
CA PHE A 117 0.45 -20.50 -5.98
C PHE A 117 1.04 -19.94 -7.29
N SER A 118 2.27 -19.41 -7.23
CA SER A 118 2.98 -18.92 -8.41
C SER A 118 3.27 -20.04 -9.42
N LYS A 119 3.63 -21.25 -8.95
CA LYS A 119 3.81 -22.44 -9.80
C LYS A 119 2.53 -22.91 -10.49
N LEU A 120 1.36 -22.64 -9.93
CA LEU A 120 0.05 -22.92 -10.54
C LEU A 120 -0.40 -21.80 -11.53
N GLY A 121 0.46 -20.81 -11.78
CA GLY A 121 0.18 -19.69 -12.69
C GLY A 121 -0.24 -18.40 -11.99
N GLY A 122 -0.16 -18.36 -10.65
CA GLY A 122 -0.41 -17.17 -9.83
C GLY A 122 -1.77 -16.55 -10.10
N TRP A 123 -1.83 -15.24 -10.08
CA TRP A 123 -3.06 -14.48 -10.39
C TRP A 123 -3.55 -14.66 -11.83
N GLY A 124 -2.73 -15.22 -12.74
CA GLY A 124 -3.17 -15.61 -14.08
C GLY A 124 -3.96 -16.92 -14.15
N CYS A 125 -4.04 -17.69 -13.05
CA CYS A 125 -4.86 -18.88 -12.95
C CYS A 125 -6.33 -18.50 -12.68
N ARG A 126 -7.29 -19.15 -13.37
CA ARG A 126 -8.72 -18.89 -13.16
C ARG A 126 -9.20 -19.21 -11.74
N LYS A 127 -8.52 -20.12 -11.04
CA LYS A 127 -8.83 -20.49 -9.65
C LYS A 127 -8.13 -19.57 -8.62
N SER A 128 -7.38 -18.57 -9.05
CA SER A 128 -6.67 -17.69 -8.12
C SER A 128 -7.57 -16.99 -7.08
N PRO A 129 -8.82 -16.54 -7.41
CA PRO A 129 -9.70 -16.00 -6.39
C PRO A 129 -10.09 -17.01 -5.31
N GLU A 130 -10.30 -18.29 -5.66
CA GLU A 130 -10.66 -19.35 -4.72
C GLU A 130 -9.49 -19.68 -3.77
N TYR A 131 -8.26 -19.74 -4.28
CA TYR A 131 -7.08 -19.92 -3.47
C TYR A 131 -6.90 -18.77 -2.47
N PHE A 132 -7.05 -17.54 -2.94
CA PHE A 132 -6.98 -16.36 -2.07
C PHE A 132 -8.07 -16.37 -0.99
N LEU A 133 -9.31 -16.73 -1.34
CA LEU A 133 -10.42 -16.81 -0.39
C LEU A 133 -10.17 -17.83 0.73
N ARG A 134 -9.58 -18.97 0.41
CA ARG A 134 -9.23 -20.00 1.39
C ARG A 134 -8.26 -19.44 2.44
N TYR A 135 -7.24 -18.75 2.00
CA TYR A 135 -6.28 -18.04 2.86
C TYR A 135 -6.98 -16.94 3.68
N VAL A 136 -7.76 -16.07 3.03
CA VAL A 136 -8.51 -14.98 3.70
C VAL A 136 -9.39 -15.53 4.81
N GLY A 137 -10.13 -16.61 4.54
CA GLY A 137 -10.99 -17.25 5.54
C GLY A 137 -10.21 -17.65 6.79
N LYS A 138 -9.07 -18.32 6.64
CA LYS A 138 -8.22 -18.75 7.77
C LYS A 138 -7.70 -17.57 8.59
N VAL A 139 -7.17 -16.53 7.92
CA VAL A 139 -6.64 -15.34 8.60
C VAL A 139 -7.74 -14.59 9.33
N VAL A 140 -8.89 -14.35 8.67
CA VAL A 140 -9.98 -13.56 9.27
C VAL A 140 -10.64 -14.34 10.41
N GLU A 141 -10.83 -15.65 10.29
CA GLU A 141 -11.34 -16.47 11.39
C GLU A 141 -10.47 -16.36 12.66
N ALA A 142 -9.15 -16.30 12.50
CA ALA A 142 -8.19 -16.19 13.60
C ALA A 142 -8.12 -14.78 14.21
N LEU A 143 -8.29 -13.71 13.42
CA LEU A 143 -7.98 -12.34 13.82
C LEU A 143 -9.20 -11.42 13.98
N ALA A 144 -10.40 -11.79 13.50
CA ALA A 144 -11.57 -10.93 13.39
C ALA A 144 -11.94 -10.19 14.69
N GLY A 145 -11.82 -10.82 15.85
CA GLY A 145 -12.14 -10.18 17.15
C GLY A 145 -11.24 -8.99 17.52
N ASN A 146 -10.10 -8.83 16.83
CA ASN A 146 -9.09 -7.83 17.13
C ASN A 146 -8.78 -6.88 15.97
N VAL A 147 -9.41 -7.04 14.82
CA VAL A 147 -9.18 -6.22 13.62
C VAL A 147 -10.50 -5.60 13.17
N ARG A 148 -10.51 -4.31 12.97
CA ARG A 148 -11.66 -3.58 12.42
C ARG A 148 -11.46 -3.23 10.95
N PHE A 149 -10.23 -2.90 10.55
CA PHE A 149 -9.90 -2.41 9.20
C PHE A 149 -9.17 -3.49 8.40
N TRP A 150 -9.74 -3.85 7.25
CA TRP A 150 -9.17 -4.83 6.33
C TRP A 150 -8.90 -4.20 4.96
N VAL A 151 -7.71 -4.41 4.46
CA VAL A 151 -7.32 -4.11 3.07
C VAL A 151 -7.10 -5.44 2.37
N THR A 152 -7.97 -5.78 1.44
CA THR A 152 -7.88 -7.09 0.76
C THR A 152 -6.65 -7.18 -0.13
N ILE A 153 -6.41 -6.15 -0.95
CA ILE A 153 -5.34 -6.09 -1.94
C ILE A 153 -4.69 -4.71 -1.91
N ASN A 154 -3.35 -4.68 -1.83
CA ASN A 154 -2.56 -3.48 -2.00
C ASN A 154 -2.23 -3.26 -3.47
N GLU A 155 -2.52 -2.05 -3.97
CA GLU A 155 -2.06 -1.50 -5.24
C GLU A 155 -2.15 -2.45 -6.44
N PRO A 156 -3.34 -2.93 -6.80
CA PRO A 156 -3.48 -3.88 -7.91
C PRO A 156 -2.87 -3.37 -9.21
N MET A 157 -2.97 -2.06 -9.49
CA MET A 157 -2.43 -1.47 -10.72
C MET A 157 -0.89 -1.39 -10.72
N VAL A 158 -0.26 -1.20 -9.56
CA VAL A 158 1.22 -1.23 -9.42
C VAL A 158 1.73 -2.65 -9.66
N TYR A 159 1.07 -3.65 -9.05
CA TYR A 159 1.38 -5.05 -9.28
C TYR A 159 1.30 -5.40 -10.78
N LEU A 160 0.19 -5.03 -11.45
CA LEU A 160 0.05 -5.24 -12.89
C LEU A 160 1.13 -4.54 -13.71
N TYR A 161 1.45 -3.30 -13.37
CA TYR A 161 2.42 -2.50 -14.11
C TYR A 161 3.82 -3.11 -14.04
N HIS A 162 4.29 -3.44 -12.84
CA HIS A 162 5.63 -3.98 -12.66
C HIS A 162 5.75 -5.45 -13.07
N SER A 163 4.74 -6.26 -12.84
CA SER A 163 4.78 -7.71 -13.09
C SER A 163 4.41 -8.09 -14.52
N TYR A 164 3.48 -7.36 -15.18
CA TYR A 164 2.90 -7.76 -16.46
C TYR A 164 3.08 -6.74 -17.60
N PHE A 165 3.39 -5.47 -17.32
CA PHE A 165 3.73 -4.49 -18.35
C PHE A 165 5.25 -4.31 -18.48
N LEU A 166 5.94 -4.00 -17.39
CA LEU A 166 7.40 -3.86 -17.38
C LEU A 166 8.11 -5.21 -17.31
N GLY A 167 7.52 -6.19 -16.63
CA GLY A 167 8.11 -7.51 -16.39
C GLY A 167 9.39 -7.44 -15.58
N VAL A 168 9.42 -6.59 -14.54
CA VAL A 168 10.56 -6.43 -13.63
C VAL A 168 10.34 -7.12 -12.29
N TRP A 169 9.08 -7.32 -11.88
CA TRP A 169 8.68 -8.08 -10.69
C TRP A 169 8.15 -9.47 -11.07
N PRO A 170 8.15 -10.44 -10.13
CA PRO A 170 7.52 -11.73 -10.39
C PRO A 170 6.07 -11.57 -10.89
N PRO A 171 5.63 -12.33 -11.91
CA PRO A 171 6.33 -13.41 -12.63
C PRO A 171 7.16 -12.95 -13.84
N GLN A 172 7.45 -11.66 -14.00
CA GLN A 172 8.24 -11.04 -15.08
C GLN A 172 7.65 -11.29 -16.48
N GLU A 173 6.34 -11.33 -16.58
CA GLU A 173 5.63 -11.41 -17.86
C GLU A 173 5.53 -10.02 -18.53
N LYS A 174 5.41 -10.01 -19.88
CA LYS A 174 5.17 -8.79 -20.67
C LYS A 174 3.98 -9.01 -21.59
N SER A 175 2.77 -9.03 -21.02
CA SER A 175 1.55 -9.37 -21.75
C SER A 175 0.34 -8.58 -21.27
N LEU A 176 -0.22 -7.75 -22.18
CA LEU A 176 -1.44 -6.99 -21.92
C LEU A 176 -2.66 -7.90 -21.69
N ILE A 177 -2.71 -9.04 -22.39
CA ILE A 177 -3.82 -10.01 -22.25
C ILE A 177 -3.78 -10.64 -20.88
N ARG A 178 -2.59 -11.05 -20.43
CA ARG A 178 -2.41 -11.61 -19.08
C ARG A 178 -2.69 -10.54 -18.01
N ALA A 179 -2.20 -9.33 -18.19
CA ALA A 179 -2.48 -8.22 -17.28
C ALA A 179 -3.99 -8.00 -17.09
N LYS A 180 -4.76 -8.01 -18.20
CA LYS A 180 -6.23 -7.90 -18.10
C LYS A 180 -6.85 -9.05 -17.33
N LEU A 181 -6.47 -10.29 -17.59
CA LEU A 181 -6.94 -11.47 -16.86
C LEU A 181 -6.63 -11.37 -15.37
N VAL A 182 -5.39 -10.97 -15.04
CA VAL A 182 -4.95 -10.79 -13.64
C VAL A 182 -5.73 -9.67 -12.95
N ASN A 183 -5.97 -8.54 -13.63
CA ASN A 183 -6.81 -7.47 -13.10
C ASN A 183 -8.23 -7.96 -12.75
N ASP A 184 -8.83 -8.72 -13.65
CA ASP A 184 -10.18 -9.27 -13.43
C ASP A 184 -10.18 -10.29 -12.27
N ASN A 185 -9.17 -11.14 -12.16
CA ASN A 185 -9.03 -12.10 -11.06
C ASN A 185 -8.80 -11.40 -9.70
N LEU A 186 -7.94 -10.37 -9.63
CA LEU A 186 -7.74 -9.56 -8.42
C LEU A 186 -9.04 -8.89 -7.98
N LEU A 187 -9.81 -8.32 -8.92
CA LEU A 187 -11.09 -7.71 -8.59
C LEU A 187 -12.11 -8.75 -8.09
N HIS A 188 -12.21 -9.90 -8.73
CA HIS A 188 -13.08 -10.99 -8.28
C HIS A 188 -12.66 -11.49 -6.88
N ALA A 189 -11.36 -11.61 -6.63
CA ALA A 189 -10.83 -11.99 -5.33
C ALA A 189 -11.21 -10.94 -4.25
N HIS A 190 -11.06 -9.64 -4.54
CA HIS A 190 -11.51 -8.58 -3.65
C HIS A 190 -13.00 -8.68 -3.33
N ILE A 191 -13.86 -8.76 -4.36
CA ILE A 191 -15.32 -8.81 -4.20
C ILE A 191 -15.75 -10.02 -3.34
N LYS A 192 -15.17 -11.17 -3.60
CA LYS A 192 -15.46 -12.39 -2.83
C LYS A 192 -14.89 -12.31 -1.41
N ALA A 193 -13.69 -11.79 -1.24
CA ALA A 193 -13.06 -11.59 0.08
C ALA A 193 -13.86 -10.62 0.94
N TYR A 194 -14.34 -9.50 0.39
CA TYR A 194 -15.24 -8.59 1.09
C TYR A 194 -16.44 -9.31 1.69
N ARG A 195 -17.15 -10.11 0.87
CA ARG A 195 -18.34 -10.86 1.28
C ARG A 195 -18.02 -11.90 2.33
N LEU A 196 -16.91 -12.62 2.18
CA LEU A 196 -16.44 -13.62 3.13
C LEU A 196 -16.11 -12.98 4.49
N ILE A 197 -15.33 -11.89 4.50
CA ILE A 197 -14.99 -11.16 5.73
C ILE A 197 -16.25 -10.66 6.43
N ALA A 198 -17.15 -9.99 5.71
CA ALA A 198 -18.41 -9.49 6.27
C ALA A 198 -19.27 -10.64 6.83
N GLY A 199 -19.30 -11.80 6.16
CA GLY A 199 -20.00 -13.02 6.62
C GLY A 199 -19.42 -13.54 7.93
N ILE A 200 -18.10 -13.71 8.03
CA ILE A 200 -17.42 -14.19 9.24
C ILE A 200 -17.73 -13.28 10.45
N TYR A 201 -17.71 -11.95 10.25
CA TYR A 201 -18.05 -11.00 11.32
C TYR A 201 -19.49 -11.11 11.78
N LYS A 202 -20.42 -11.26 10.84
CA LYS A 202 -21.82 -11.49 11.13
C LYS A 202 -22.04 -12.80 11.89
N ASP A 203 -21.45 -13.90 11.46
CA ASP A 203 -21.60 -15.22 12.07
C ASP A 203 -21.00 -15.27 13.51
N LYS A 204 -19.97 -14.47 13.73
CA LYS A 204 -19.33 -14.31 15.07
C LYS A 204 -20.01 -13.24 15.93
N ASN A 205 -21.09 -12.59 15.50
CA ASN A 205 -21.75 -11.46 16.18
C ASN A 205 -20.78 -10.31 16.53
N LEU A 206 -19.80 -10.03 15.67
CA LEU A 206 -18.86 -8.93 15.80
C LEU A 206 -19.42 -7.66 15.14
N ALA A 207 -18.92 -6.50 15.58
CA ALA A 207 -19.23 -5.23 14.93
C ALA A 207 -18.79 -5.26 13.46
N LYS A 208 -19.57 -4.63 12.56
CA LYS A 208 -19.27 -4.61 11.13
C LYS A 208 -17.84 -4.13 10.87
N PRO A 209 -17.02 -4.88 10.13
CA PRO A 209 -15.68 -4.44 9.76
C PRO A 209 -15.74 -3.33 8.71
N MET A 210 -14.63 -2.61 8.56
CA MET A 210 -14.38 -1.66 7.50
C MET A 210 -13.43 -2.30 6.48
N ILE A 211 -13.89 -2.57 5.26
CA ILE A 211 -13.17 -3.35 4.26
C ILE A 211 -12.96 -2.51 3.01
N SER A 212 -11.73 -2.51 2.49
CA SER A 212 -11.35 -1.79 1.28
C SER A 212 -10.21 -2.48 0.53
N ILE A 213 -9.73 -1.80 -0.48
CA ILE A 213 -8.42 -1.96 -1.12
C ILE A 213 -7.54 -0.77 -0.76
N ALA A 214 -6.23 -0.87 -1.01
CA ALA A 214 -5.36 0.29 -1.07
C ALA A 214 -5.01 0.55 -2.54
N GLN A 215 -5.51 1.66 -3.08
CA GLN A 215 -5.26 2.03 -4.47
C GLN A 215 -4.11 3.03 -4.55
N ASN A 216 -3.05 2.70 -5.31
CA ASN A 216 -2.09 3.71 -5.72
C ASN A 216 -2.76 4.70 -6.66
N MET A 217 -2.74 5.96 -6.30
CA MET A 217 -3.32 7.02 -7.11
C MET A 217 -2.25 8.04 -7.48
N GLN A 218 -2.19 8.37 -8.75
CA GLN A 218 -1.24 9.35 -9.28
C GLN A 218 -1.97 10.61 -9.74
N ALA A 219 -1.36 11.76 -9.51
CA ALA A 219 -1.79 12.99 -10.14
C ALA A 219 -1.27 13.04 -11.59
N PHE A 220 -2.09 12.58 -12.53
CA PHE A 220 -1.74 12.67 -13.95
C PHE A 220 -1.85 14.10 -14.44
N VAL A 221 -0.77 14.65 -15.01
CA VAL A 221 -0.71 16.00 -15.57
C VAL A 221 -0.19 15.97 -17.01
N PRO A 222 -0.70 16.82 -17.91
CA PRO A 222 -0.22 16.84 -19.29
C PRO A 222 1.15 17.53 -19.39
N CYS A 223 2.10 16.93 -20.12
CA CYS A 223 3.41 17.53 -20.40
C CYS A 223 3.27 18.90 -21.12
N LYS A 224 2.37 18.95 -22.10
CA LYS A 224 1.95 20.17 -22.81
C LYS A 224 0.43 20.24 -22.80
N PRO A 225 -0.18 21.42 -22.71
CA PRO A 225 -1.63 21.59 -22.56
C PRO A 225 -2.42 21.33 -23.86
N THR A 226 -2.01 20.34 -24.68
CA THR A 226 -2.69 19.93 -25.88
C THR A 226 -3.92 19.08 -25.57
N LEU A 227 -4.96 19.15 -26.42
CA LEU A 227 -6.15 18.30 -26.30
C LEU A 227 -5.81 16.81 -26.23
N ARG A 228 -4.82 16.38 -27.03
CA ARG A 228 -4.32 15.01 -27.08
C ARG A 228 -3.75 14.54 -25.73
N ASN A 229 -2.89 15.35 -25.09
CA ASN A 229 -2.32 15.04 -23.81
C ASN A 229 -3.38 15.09 -22.69
N LYS A 230 -4.31 16.05 -22.75
CA LYS A 230 -5.45 16.15 -21.80
C LYS A 230 -6.33 14.88 -21.88
N LEU A 231 -6.62 14.39 -23.09
CA LEU A 231 -7.36 13.14 -23.28
C LEU A 231 -6.59 11.94 -22.70
N ALA A 232 -5.28 11.86 -22.95
CA ALA A 232 -4.46 10.80 -22.39
C ALA A 232 -4.42 10.83 -20.83
N VAL A 233 -4.31 12.02 -20.24
CA VAL A 233 -4.42 12.22 -18.78
C VAL A 233 -5.76 11.70 -18.27
N TYR A 234 -6.88 12.10 -18.90
CA TYR A 234 -8.22 11.64 -18.51
C TYR A 234 -8.36 10.12 -18.56
N LEU A 235 -7.92 9.51 -19.67
CA LEU A 235 -8.01 8.06 -19.84
C LEU A 235 -7.13 7.30 -18.84
N ARG A 236 -5.93 7.79 -18.54
CA ARG A 236 -5.06 7.19 -17.52
C ARG A 236 -5.63 7.34 -16.12
N ALA A 237 -6.09 8.52 -15.76
CA ALA A 237 -6.75 8.71 -14.47
C ALA A 237 -7.96 7.78 -14.30
N LYS A 238 -8.76 7.62 -15.36
CA LYS A 238 -9.90 6.71 -15.34
C LYS A 238 -9.47 5.25 -15.20
N SER A 239 -8.52 4.78 -16.02
CA SER A 239 -8.12 3.36 -16.02
C SER A 239 -7.23 2.99 -14.84
N TYR A 240 -6.25 3.82 -14.48
CA TYR A 240 -5.30 3.50 -13.42
C TYR A 240 -5.83 3.82 -12.03
N ASN A 241 -6.37 5.05 -11.83
CA ASN A 241 -6.82 5.46 -10.50
C ASN A 241 -8.21 4.92 -10.15
N LEU A 242 -9.16 4.92 -11.12
CA LEU A 242 -10.57 4.84 -10.78
C LEU A 242 -11.25 3.51 -11.16
N GLU A 243 -10.81 2.80 -12.20
CA GLU A 243 -11.51 1.62 -12.70
C GLU A 243 -11.74 0.55 -11.64
N PHE A 244 -10.69 0.19 -10.88
CA PHE A 244 -10.81 -0.83 -9.84
C PHE A 244 -11.74 -0.37 -8.70
N ILE A 245 -11.63 0.90 -8.30
CA ILE A 245 -12.52 1.53 -7.30
C ILE A 245 -13.98 1.52 -7.79
N GLU A 246 -14.24 2.00 -9.01
CA GLU A 246 -15.60 2.09 -9.58
C GLU A 246 -16.26 0.71 -9.69
N ARG A 247 -15.51 -0.31 -10.14
CA ARG A 247 -16.00 -1.69 -10.21
C ARG A 247 -16.28 -2.28 -8.82
N SER A 248 -15.46 -1.97 -7.83
CA SER A 248 -15.68 -2.40 -6.44
C SER A 248 -16.89 -1.70 -5.81
N ILE A 249 -17.07 -0.40 -6.05
CA ILE A 249 -18.26 0.36 -5.62
C ILE A 249 -19.53 -0.21 -6.27
N SER A 250 -19.47 -0.48 -7.57
CA SER A 250 -20.63 -1.07 -8.31
C SER A 250 -21.01 -2.44 -7.77
N ALA A 251 -20.06 -3.18 -7.20
CA ALA A 251 -20.31 -4.48 -6.54
C ALA A 251 -20.73 -4.34 -5.07
N GLY A 252 -20.74 -3.12 -4.50
CA GLY A 252 -21.04 -2.85 -3.09
C GLY A 252 -19.98 -3.39 -2.12
N THR A 253 -18.69 -3.32 -2.50
CA THR A 253 -17.61 -3.99 -1.79
C THR A 253 -16.50 -3.04 -1.29
N LEU A 254 -16.85 -1.78 -1.02
CA LEU A 254 -15.98 -0.82 -0.34
C LEU A 254 -16.75 -0.13 0.80
N ASP A 255 -16.20 -0.14 2.01
CA ASP A 255 -16.69 0.66 3.14
C ASP A 255 -15.96 2.01 3.25
N PHE A 256 -14.77 2.10 2.67
CA PHE A 256 -13.97 3.33 2.50
C PHE A 256 -13.09 3.20 1.26
N ILE A 257 -12.46 4.28 0.82
CA ILE A 257 -11.49 4.24 -0.28
C ILE A 257 -10.09 4.40 0.33
N GLY A 258 -9.29 3.33 0.28
CA GLY A 258 -7.88 3.38 0.67
C GLY A 258 -7.03 3.99 -0.43
N VAL A 259 -6.24 5.02 -0.09
CA VAL A 259 -5.40 5.76 -1.04
C VAL A 259 -3.94 5.68 -0.63
N ASN A 260 -3.09 5.28 -1.57
CA ASN A 260 -1.64 5.44 -1.52
C ASN A 260 -1.27 6.54 -2.52
N TYR A 261 -0.57 7.59 -2.06
CA TYR A 261 -0.17 8.71 -2.91
C TYR A 261 1.29 9.09 -2.67
N TYR A 262 2.07 9.20 -3.74
CA TYR A 262 3.49 9.54 -3.65
C TYR A 262 3.91 10.71 -4.55
N SER A 263 3.37 10.79 -5.77
CA SER A 263 3.87 11.70 -6.77
C SER A 263 2.85 11.95 -7.89
N ARG A 264 3.26 12.73 -8.88
CA ARG A 264 2.55 12.89 -10.14
C ARG A 264 3.20 12.07 -11.26
N SER A 265 2.43 11.86 -12.32
CA SER A 265 2.93 11.33 -13.59
C SER A 265 2.66 12.34 -14.70
N VAL A 266 3.72 12.78 -15.38
CA VAL A 266 3.62 13.73 -16.47
C VAL A 266 3.41 12.98 -17.79
N VAL A 267 2.26 13.17 -18.41
CA VAL A 267 1.82 12.40 -19.59
C VAL A 267 2.14 13.14 -20.88
N GLU A 268 2.87 12.49 -21.76
CA GLU A 268 3.07 12.92 -23.14
C GLU A 268 2.73 11.79 -24.10
N LEU A 269 1.69 11.94 -24.88
CA LEU A 269 1.30 10.91 -25.85
C LEU A 269 2.15 11.03 -27.12
N LYS A 270 3.16 10.15 -27.27
CA LYS A 270 4.13 10.15 -28.37
C LYS A 270 3.63 9.39 -29.60
N GLY A 271 2.73 8.44 -29.45
CA GLY A 271 2.17 7.62 -30.53
C GLY A 271 0.68 7.33 -30.40
N TRP A 272 0.11 6.64 -31.37
CA TRP A 272 -1.26 6.14 -31.34
C TRP A 272 -1.23 4.63 -31.06
N GLY A 273 -1.85 4.17 -30.00
CA GLY A 273 -1.95 2.76 -29.62
C GLY A 273 -2.07 2.58 -28.13
N ILE A 274 -2.62 1.44 -27.68
CA ILE A 274 -2.86 1.14 -26.27
C ILE A 274 -1.57 1.27 -25.43
N LYS A 275 -0.45 0.76 -25.97
CA LYS A 275 0.85 0.86 -25.27
C LYS A 275 1.25 2.31 -25.00
N ASN A 276 1.10 3.20 -25.97
CA ASN A 276 1.43 4.62 -25.83
C ASN A 276 0.51 5.30 -24.80
N PHE A 277 -0.79 4.99 -24.83
CA PHE A 277 -1.74 5.52 -23.83
C PHE A 277 -1.42 5.07 -22.41
N VAL A 278 -0.87 3.87 -22.22
CA VAL A 278 -0.55 3.32 -20.89
C VAL A 278 0.82 3.77 -20.40
N MET A 279 1.83 3.86 -21.27
CA MET A 279 3.24 3.93 -20.87
C MET A 279 3.95 5.25 -21.24
N ASP A 280 3.44 6.03 -22.21
CA ASP A 280 4.15 7.23 -22.64
C ASP A 280 4.15 8.29 -21.53
N VAL A 281 5.34 8.58 -21.00
CA VAL A 281 5.59 9.64 -20.04
C VAL A 281 6.53 10.68 -20.63
N CYS A 282 6.40 11.89 -20.17
CA CYS A 282 7.36 12.96 -20.47
C CYS A 282 8.71 12.62 -19.80
N ASP A 283 9.81 12.97 -20.45
CA ASP A 283 11.16 12.76 -19.92
C ASP A 283 11.49 13.58 -18.65
N GLY A 284 10.54 14.41 -18.21
CA GLY A 284 10.68 15.25 -17.01
C GLY A 284 11.59 16.46 -17.18
N SER A 285 12.12 16.72 -18.41
CA SER A 285 13.00 17.86 -18.71
C SER A 285 12.33 19.22 -18.49
N HIS A 286 11.01 19.24 -18.37
CA HIS A 286 10.20 20.44 -18.15
C HIS A 286 9.70 20.62 -16.70
N SER A 287 10.12 19.74 -15.77
CA SER A 287 9.71 19.84 -14.36
C SER A 287 10.75 20.61 -13.56
N ASN A 288 10.36 21.78 -13.05
CA ASN A 288 11.14 22.56 -12.08
C ASN A 288 10.87 22.13 -10.62
N LEU A 289 10.13 21.05 -10.40
CA LEU A 289 9.82 20.57 -9.05
C LEU A 289 11.02 19.88 -8.43
N LYS A 290 11.11 19.98 -7.09
CA LYS A 290 12.03 19.16 -6.31
C LYS A 290 11.69 17.69 -6.53
N LYS A 291 12.74 16.86 -6.51
CA LYS A 291 12.61 15.40 -6.67
C LYS A 291 13.12 14.70 -5.42
N ASN A 292 12.57 13.52 -5.17
CA ASN A 292 13.09 12.61 -4.17
C ASN A 292 14.30 11.80 -4.72
N SER A 293 14.92 10.97 -3.89
CA SER A 293 16.09 10.15 -4.27
C SER A 293 15.81 9.11 -5.36
N LEU A 294 14.53 8.78 -5.62
CA LEU A 294 14.11 7.91 -6.73
C LEU A 294 13.77 8.70 -8.01
N GLY A 295 13.95 10.02 -8.00
CA GLY A 295 13.66 10.89 -9.14
C GLY A 295 12.18 11.25 -9.30
N TRP A 296 11.32 10.93 -8.33
CA TRP A 296 9.90 11.29 -8.38
C TRP A 296 9.69 12.74 -7.99
N ASP A 297 8.79 13.42 -8.68
CA ASP A 297 8.44 14.79 -8.37
C ASP A 297 7.75 14.89 -6.99
N ILE A 298 8.15 15.84 -6.17
CA ILE A 298 7.44 16.20 -4.95
C ILE A 298 6.28 17.10 -5.35
N TYR A 299 5.04 16.60 -5.24
CA TYR A 299 3.85 17.26 -5.76
C TYR A 299 2.67 17.17 -4.78
N PRO A 300 2.66 17.98 -3.71
CA PRO A 300 1.63 17.94 -2.67
C PRO A 300 0.23 18.27 -3.17
N GLU A 301 0.08 19.22 -4.11
CA GLU A 301 -1.22 19.63 -4.68
C GLU A 301 -1.92 18.46 -5.39
N GLY A 302 -1.15 17.49 -5.85
CA GLY A 302 -1.67 16.29 -6.45
C GLY A 302 -2.49 15.45 -5.48
N LEU A 303 -2.14 15.42 -4.19
CA LEU A 303 -2.92 14.73 -3.18
C LEU A 303 -4.33 15.33 -3.07
N SER A 304 -4.45 16.66 -2.95
CA SER A 304 -5.76 17.32 -2.93
C SER A 304 -6.56 17.03 -4.20
N SER A 305 -5.93 17.11 -5.37
CA SER A 305 -6.58 16.84 -6.67
C SER A 305 -7.13 15.41 -6.76
N VAL A 306 -6.34 14.44 -6.32
CA VAL A 306 -6.74 13.01 -6.27
C VAL A 306 -7.92 12.83 -5.32
N LEU A 307 -7.85 13.38 -4.11
CA LEU A 307 -8.92 13.28 -3.11
C LEU A 307 -10.22 13.93 -3.59
N MET A 308 -10.14 15.08 -4.22
CA MET A 308 -11.30 15.75 -4.80
C MET A 308 -11.98 14.93 -5.89
N SER A 309 -11.22 14.14 -6.66
CA SER A 309 -11.78 13.23 -7.67
C SER A 309 -12.62 12.10 -7.07
N LEU A 310 -12.39 11.77 -5.80
CA LEU A 310 -13.08 10.71 -5.06
C LEU A 310 -14.35 11.21 -4.36
N LYS A 311 -14.50 12.51 -4.16
CA LYS A 311 -15.64 13.12 -3.45
C LYS A 311 -17.00 12.66 -4.01
N LYS A 312 -17.09 12.47 -5.33
CA LYS A 312 -18.31 12.03 -6.02
C LYS A 312 -18.87 10.69 -5.55
N TYR A 313 -18.04 9.83 -4.94
CA TYR A 313 -18.48 8.50 -4.47
C TYR A 313 -19.10 8.52 -3.07
N ASN A 314 -19.01 9.63 -2.34
CA ASN A 314 -19.56 9.81 -0.98
C ASN A 314 -19.12 8.72 0.03
N LEU A 315 -17.98 8.11 -0.18
CA LEU A 315 -17.33 7.20 0.75
C LEU A 315 -16.24 7.93 1.53
N PRO A 316 -15.98 7.57 2.79
CA PRO A 316 -14.80 8.08 3.49
C PRO A 316 -13.52 7.60 2.81
N VAL A 317 -12.49 8.42 2.86
CA VAL A 317 -11.16 8.10 2.32
C VAL A 317 -10.20 7.87 3.48
N PHE A 318 -9.27 6.94 3.32
CA PHE A 318 -8.18 6.72 4.26
C PHE A 318 -6.87 6.80 3.50
N ILE A 319 -5.97 7.72 3.87
CA ILE A 319 -4.63 7.73 3.32
C ILE A 319 -3.85 6.60 3.97
N LEU A 320 -3.66 5.50 3.23
CA LEU A 320 -3.02 4.29 3.72
C LEU A 320 -1.51 4.27 3.48
N GLU A 321 -1.05 5.10 2.54
CA GLU A 321 0.38 5.37 2.33
C GLU A 321 0.58 6.77 1.73
N ASN A 322 1.51 7.52 2.32
CA ASN A 322 2.09 8.73 1.76
C ASN A 322 3.49 8.91 2.37
N GLY A 323 4.50 9.11 1.55
CA GLY A 323 5.88 9.17 2.04
C GLY A 323 6.89 9.56 0.98
N ILE A 324 8.11 9.78 1.38
CA ILE A 324 9.21 10.20 0.52
C ILE A 324 10.45 9.35 0.74
N CYS A 325 11.10 8.97 -0.36
CA CYS A 325 12.45 8.39 -0.35
C CYS A 325 13.48 9.51 -0.30
N THR A 326 14.17 9.67 0.81
CA THR A 326 15.24 10.66 0.96
C THR A 326 16.14 10.36 2.16
N ASP A 327 17.43 10.69 2.02
CA ASP A 327 18.38 10.70 3.13
C ASP A 327 18.37 12.05 3.89
N ASP A 328 17.82 13.10 3.29
CA ASP A 328 17.64 14.41 3.91
C ASP A 328 16.36 14.45 4.74
N ASP A 329 16.50 14.40 6.05
CA ASP A 329 15.36 14.39 6.97
C ASP A 329 14.62 15.74 7.03
N SER A 330 15.26 16.85 6.66
CA SER A 330 14.58 18.15 6.52
C SER A 330 13.65 18.14 5.31
N GLN A 331 14.07 17.56 4.19
CA GLN A 331 13.22 17.35 3.01
C GLN A 331 12.02 16.42 3.32
N ARG A 332 12.23 15.39 4.18
CA ARG A 332 11.14 14.52 4.63
C ARG A 332 10.10 15.29 5.42
N TRP A 333 10.55 16.17 6.34
CA TRP A 333 9.61 17.00 7.09
C TRP A 333 8.84 17.97 6.18
N ASP A 334 9.52 18.65 5.27
CA ASP A 334 8.88 19.56 4.29
C ASP A 334 7.82 18.81 3.47
N PHE A 335 8.14 17.60 3.01
CA PHE A 335 7.20 16.75 2.29
C PHE A 335 5.96 16.44 3.13
N ILE A 336 6.15 15.97 4.36
CA ILE A 336 5.03 15.64 5.27
C ILE A 336 4.15 16.87 5.48
N GLN A 337 4.76 18.00 5.81
CA GLN A 337 4.04 19.24 6.10
C GLN A 337 3.20 19.71 4.91
N GLU A 338 3.78 19.75 3.71
CA GLU A 338 3.06 20.21 2.52
C GLU A 338 1.95 19.24 2.09
N HIS A 339 2.14 17.93 2.25
CA HIS A 339 1.10 16.95 1.97
C HIS A 339 -0.05 17.01 3.00
N LEU A 340 0.24 17.27 4.27
CA LEU A 340 -0.80 17.48 5.29
C LEU A 340 -1.59 18.77 5.02
N LYS A 341 -0.95 19.85 4.59
CA LYS A 341 -1.65 21.07 4.13
C LYS A 341 -2.59 20.77 2.96
N SER A 342 -2.10 20.03 1.97
CA SER A 342 -2.90 19.63 0.81
C SER A 342 -4.07 18.71 1.20
N LEU A 343 -3.86 17.81 2.16
CA LEU A 343 -4.89 16.96 2.74
C LEU A 343 -6.01 17.79 3.39
N THR A 344 -5.64 18.77 4.23
CA THR A 344 -6.63 19.64 4.90
C THR A 344 -7.42 20.51 3.90
N GLN A 345 -6.81 20.92 2.79
CA GLN A 345 -7.54 21.61 1.70
C GLN A 345 -8.65 20.74 1.12
N ALA A 346 -8.37 19.46 0.87
CA ALA A 346 -9.39 18.52 0.41
C ALA A 346 -10.48 18.28 1.46
N MET A 347 -10.11 18.16 2.74
CA MET A 347 -11.05 18.01 3.85
C MET A 347 -11.97 19.24 3.97
N ASN A 348 -11.41 20.46 3.93
CA ASN A 348 -12.17 21.71 3.94
C ASN A 348 -13.09 21.85 2.72
N SER A 349 -12.76 21.18 1.62
CA SER A 349 -13.61 21.10 0.42
C SER A 349 -14.67 19.98 0.52
N GLY A 350 -14.80 19.31 1.68
CA GLY A 350 -15.84 18.34 1.99
C GLY A 350 -15.50 16.89 1.69
N VAL A 351 -14.23 16.53 1.51
CA VAL A 351 -13.80 15.14 1.48
C VAL A 351 -13.70 14.62 2.90
N LYS A 352 -14.40 13.52 3.23
CA LYS A 352 -14.29 12.86 4.53
C LYS A 352 -13.03 12.01 4.56
N VAL A 353 -12.04 12.36 5.38
CA VAL A 353 -10.80 11.62 5.53
C VAL A 353 -10.75 11.01 6.94
N LEU A 354 -10.51 9.69 7.01
CA LEU A 354 -10.44 8.94 8.27
C LEU A 354 -9.09 9.10 8.97
N GLY A 355 -8.01 9.23 8.21
CA GLY A 355 -6.68 9.26 8.78
C GLY A 355 -5.57 9.36 7.75
N TYR A 356 -4.36 9.47 8.28
CA TYR A 356 -3.11 9.57 7.52
C TYR A 356 -2.10 8.57 8.06
N VAL A 357 -1.68 7.65 7.19
CA VAL A 357 -0.67 6.63 7.47
C VAL A 357 0.55 6.90 6.61
N TYR A 358 1.68 7.18 7.27
CA TYR A 358 2.95 7.46 6.58
C TYR A 358 3.60 6.17 6.08
N TRP A 359 4.15 6.18 4.87
CA TRP A 359 5.02 5.13 4.36
C TRP A 359 6.47 5.54 4.49
N SER A 360 7.22 4.91 5.38
CA SER A 360 6.97 3.74 6.23
C SER A 360 7.37 4.03 7.68
N LEU A 361 6.99 3.15 8.61
CA LEU A 361 7.43 3.28 10.01
C LEU A 361 8.95 3.21 10.12
N ILE A 362 9.54 2.19 9.51
CA ILE A 362 10.98 1.90 9.51
C ILE A 362 11.50 1.83 8.07
N ASP A 363 12.76 2.17 7.83
CA ASP A 363 13.43 1.85 6.57
C ASP A 363 13.35 0.36 6.31
N ASN A 364 13.21 -0.05 5.07
CA ASN A 364 12.92 -1.44 4.72
C ASN A 364 13.48 -1.85 3.35
N PHE A 365 13.21 -3.07 2.94
CA PHE A 365 13.56 -3.60 1.63
C PHE A 365 12.62 -3.07 0.55
N GLU A 366 13.10 -2.15 -0.29
CA GLU A 366 12.29 -1.52 -1.33
C GLU A 366 12.32 -2.32 -2.65
N TRP A 367 11.78 -3.52 -2.59
CA TRP A 367 11.54 -4.40 -3.73
C TRP A 367 12.79 -4.56 -4.61
N ASP A 368 12.68 -4.34 -5.93
CA ASP A 368 13.79 -4.41 -6.89
C ASP A 368 14.86 -3.32 -6.70
N LYS A 369 14.69 -2.41 -5.76
CA LYS A 369 15.68 -1.37 -5.39
C LYS A 369 16.50 -1.75 -4.14
N GLY A 370 16.13 -2.82 -3.42
CA GLY A 370 16.85 -3.29 -2.25
C GLY A 370 16.78 -2.33 -1.06
N PHE A 371 17.83 -2.25 -0.29
CA PHE A 371 17.90 -1.46 0.95
C PHE A 371 18.38 -0.02 0.77
N GLY A 372 18.64 0.41 -0.47
CA GLY A 372 19.09 1.78 -0.75
C GLY A 372 18.06 2.86 -0.46
N PRO A 373 16.80 2.72 -0.91
CA PRO A 373 15.77 3.73 -0.67
C PRO A 373 15.39 3.85 0.81
N ARG A 374 15.33 5.10 1.31
CA ARG A 374 15.07 5.43 2.72
C ARG A 374 13.74 6.16 2.85
N PHE A 375 12.67 5.41 3.19
CA PHE A 375 11.33 5.96 3.41
C PHE A 375 10.98 6.14 4.89
N GLY A 376 11.66 5.41 5.78
CA GLY A 376 11.27 5.27 7.18
C GLY A 376 11.20 6.59 7.96
N LEU A 377 10.25 6.69 8.88
CA LEU A 377 10.29 7.63 10.00
C LEU A 377 11.43 7.27 10.98
N ILE A 378 11.80 6.01 10.96
CA ILE A 378 12.83 5.42 11.81
C ILE A 378 13.89 4.79 10.89
N ASP A 379 15.14 5.20 11.08
CA ASP A 379 16.29 4.62 10.41
C ASP A 379 16.58 3.22 10.95
N VAL A 380 16.99 2.32 10.06
CA VAL A 380 17.42 0.95 10.39
C VAL A 380 18.85 0.72 9.92
N ASP A 381 19.74 0.42 10.85
CA ASP A 381 21.04 -0.15 10.54
C ASP A 381 20.87 -1.66 10.27
N TYR A 382 20.98 -2.06 9.03
CA TYR A 382 20.75 -3.45 8.61
C TYR A 382 21.82 -4.46 9.08
N ASN A 383 22.95 -3.99 9.64
CA ASN A 383 23.97 -4.87 10.22
C ASN A 383 23.66 -5.19 11.69
N THR A 384 23.22 -4.20 12.45
CA THR A 384 22.96 -4.30 13.89
C THR A 384 21.47 -4.37 14.23
N TYR A 385 20.60 -4.05 13.26
CA TYR A 385 19.16 -3.89 13.44
C TYR A 385 18.80 -2.81 14.48
N LYS A 386 19.68 -1.86 14.70
CA LYS A 386 19.40 -0.70 15.55
C LYS A 386 18.38 0.20 14.86
N ARG A 387 17.40 0.70 15.65
CA ARG A 387 16.41 1.68 15.23
C ARG A 387 16.80 3.05 15.75
N THR A 388 16.75 4.07 14.89
CA THR A 388 17.02 5.46 15.26
C THR A 388 15.88 6.35 14.75
N VAL A 389 15.13 6.93 15.68
CA VAL A 389 14.00 7.81 15.35
C VAL A 389 14.52 9.11 14.73
N ARG A 390 14.00 9.46 13.56
CA ARG A 390 14.33 10.69 12.84
C ARG A 390 13.61 11.90 13.43
N GLU A 391 14.17 13.09 13.22
CA GLU A 391 13.59 14.33 13.71
C GLU A 391 12.24 14.65 13.02
N SER A 392 12.12 14.35 11.73
CA SER A 392 10.84 14.44 11.01
C SER A 392 9.71 13.60 11.64
N ALA A 393 10.05 12.43 12.18
CA ALA A 393 9.12 11.59 12.92
C ALA A 393 8.65 12.23 14.23
N ARG A 394 9.58 12.88 14.97
CA ARG A 394 9.25 13.61 16.20
C ARG A 394 8.32 14.80 15.91
N LYS A 395 8.56 15.52 14.80
CA LYS A 395 7.71 16.62 14.36
C LYS A 395 6.31 16.12 13.97
N LEU A 396 6.21 15.01 13.22
CA LEU A 396 4.92 14.39 12.91
C LEU A 396 4.20 13.92 14.19
N ALA A 397 4.93 13.40 15.18
CA ALA A 397 4.38 12.99 16.47
C ALA A 397 3.73 14.18 17.23
N GLN A 398 4.27 15.41 17.10
CA GLN A 398 3.66 16.60 17.68
C GLN A 398 2.35 16.98 16.95
N VAL A 399 2.32 16.83 15.63
CA VAL A 399 1.08 17.03 14.84
C VAL A 399 0.02 16.02 15.26
N SER A 400 0.39 14.74 15.39
CA SER A 400 -0.50 13.66 15.83
C SER A 400 -1.05 13.89 17.23
N LEU A 401 -0.18 14.31 18.18
CA LEU A 401 -0.58 14.58 19.57
C LEU A 401 -1.59 15.73 19.68
N ASN A 402 -1.38 16.77 18.90
CA ASN A 402 -2.17 18.01 18.99
C ASN A 402 -3.34 18.04 18.00
N ASN A 403 -3.43 17.12 17.06
CA ASN A 403 -4.33 17.16 15.90
C ASN A 403 -4.25 18.49 15.11
N LYS A 404 -3.07 19.09 15.07
CA LYS A 404 -2.83 20.42 14.46
C LYS A 404 -1.47 20.46 13.77
N LEU A 405 -1.44 21.14 12.61
CA LEU A 405 -0.24 21.45 11.85
C LEU A 405 0.06 22.95 11.88
#